data_777a7f107bbd1c8eb2484b75f155e5a2
#
_entry.id   777a7f107bbd1c8eb2484b75f155e5a2
#
_cell.length_a   1.000
_cell.length_b   1.000
_cell.length_c   1.000
_cell.angle_alpha   90.00
_cell.angle_beta   90.00
_cell.angle_gamma   90.00
#
_symmetry.space_group_name_H-M   'P 1'
#
loop_
_entity.id
_entity.type
_entity.pdbx_description
1 polymer ?
#
loop_
_entity_poly.entity_id
_entity_poly.type
_entity_poly.pdbx_seq_one_letter_code
_entity_poly.pdbx_strand_id
1 'polypeptide(L)'
;WHQVPLPTTRGFDRYYGLAGGRSNFFNPGLKARPGEGPPGRKGKTRVRRWAIEDKVIMGYTSPDKKFYHTDAFTDYAIDRLDEYKNENKPFVLYLPYTAPHYPLHAWPEDIAKYRGKYKIGWDKIREQRFKRMNEMGIIGPNHELTPRASKAWEDLSEEQQDAEDLKMAVYAAMIDRVDQNLGRLFAKVKELDEW
;
A
#
# COMPACT_ATOMS: atom_id res chain seq x y z
N TRP A 1 23.57 -19.57 -5.40
CA TRP A 1 22.38 -19.07 -4.70
C TRP A 1 22.62 -17.58 -4.45
N HIS A 2 22.03 -16.70 -5.27
CA HIS A 2 22.11 -15.27 -4.98
C HIS A 2 21.27 -14.99 -3.73
N GLN A 3 21.92 -14.71 -2.63
CA GLN A 3 21.27 -14.19 -1.44
C GLN A 3 20.56 -12.88 -1.81
N VAL A 4 19.32 -12.73 -1.42
CA VAL A 4 18.61 -11.46 -1.54
C VAL A 4 19.28 -10.51 -0.56
N PRO A 5 19.86 -9.40 -1.02
CA PRO A 5 20.41 -8.43 -0.08
C PRO A 5 19.27 -7.86 0.76
N LEU A 6 19.27 -8.14 2.04
CA LEU A 6 18.32 -7.57 3.01
C LEU A 6 18.86 -6.23 3.53
N PRO A 7 18.00 -5.34 4.03
CA PRO A 7 18.44 -4.10 4.69
C PRO A 7 19.42 -4.34 5.83
N THR A 8 19.26 -5.42 6.60
CA THR A 8 20.18 -5.82 7.66
C THR A 8 21.62 -6.08 7.19
N THR A 9 21.81 -6.47 5.94
CA THR A 9 23.15 -6.58 5.33
C THR A 9 23.67 -5.25 4.76
N ARG A 10 22.92 -4.15 4.92
CA ARG A 10 23.19 -2.82 4.39
C ARG A 10 23.23 -1.71 5.44
N GLY A 11 23.36 -2.08 6.72
CA GLY A 11 23.52 -1.14 7.82
C GLY A 11 22.25 -0.83 8.62
N PHE A 12 21.12 -1.48 8.33
CA PHE A 12 19.95 -1.45 9.20
C PHE A 12 20.02 -2.55 10.25
N ASP A 13 19.69 -2.22 11.48
CA ASP A 13 19.71 -3.18 12.61
C ASP A 13 18.51 -4.11 12.58
N ARG A 14 17.39 -3.67 11.99
CA ARG A 14 16.12 -4.38 11.99
C ARG A 14 15.46 -4.36 10.60
N TYR A 15 14.76 -5.42 10.28
CA TYR A 15 13.94 -5.50 9.07
C TYR A 15 12.71 -6.40 9.26
N TYR A 16 11.60 -5.93 8.76
CA TYR A 16 10.38 -6.73 8.68
C TYR A 16 9.61 -6.41 7.41
N GLY A 17 9.28 -7.40 6.61
CA GLY A 17 8.43 -7.16 5.47
C GLY A 17 8.71 -7.99 4.23
N LEU A 18 8.15 -7.52 3.13
CA LEU A 18 8.21 -8.18 1.83
C LEU A 18 9.57 -7.97 1.16
N ALA A 19 10.39 -9.00 1.13
CA ALA A 19 11.71 -8.99 0.46
C ALA A 19 11.61 -9.27 -1.05
N GLY A 20 10.63 -8.75 -1.71
CA GLY A 20 10.36 -8.93 -3.13
C GLY A 20 9.26 -7.97 -3.57
N GLY A 21 8.72 -8.17 -4.75
CA GLY A 21 7.68 -7.27 -5.28
C GLY A 21 6.34 -7.36 -4.52
N ARG A 22 5.26 -7.36 -5.23
CA ARG A 22 3.89 -7.40 -4.70
C ARG A 22 3.49 -8.77 -4.15
N SER A 23 2.57 -8.80 -3.19
CA SER A 23 1.92 -10.01 -2.69
C SER A 23 0.47 -9.75 -2.30
N ASN A 24 -0.24 -10.78 -1.87
CA ASN A 24 -1.56 -10.64 -1.26
C ASN A 24 -1.43 -9.88 0.06
N PHE A 25 -2.22 -8.82 0.26
CA PHE A 25 -2.11 -7.95 1.43
C PHE A 25 -2.57 -8.60 2.73
N PHE A 26 -3.52 -9.56 2.65
CA PHE A 26 -4.01 -10.30 3.82
C PHE A 26 -3.19 -11.56 4.12
N ASN A 27 -2.46 -12.08 3.13
CA ASN A 27 -1.60 -13.23 3.33
C ASN A 27 -0.53 -13.32 2.23
N PRO A 28 0.72 -12.94 2.52
CA PRO A 28 1.83 -13.00 1.56
C PRO A 28 2.07 -14.37 0.93
N GLY A 29 1.67 -15.45 1.60
CA GLY A 29 1.80 -16.82 1.13
C GLY A 29 0.77 -17.22 0.06
N LEU A 30 -0.30 -16.43 -0.08
CA LEU A 30 -1.37 -16.73 -1.04
C LEU A 30 -1.18 -16.03 -2.39
N LYS A 31 -2.01 -16.44 -3.35
CA LYS A 31 -2.13 -15.75 -4.64
C LYS A 31 -2.55 -14.30 -4.44
N ALA A 32 -2.06 -13.42 -5.30
CA ALA A 32 -2.37 -12.00 -5.20
C ALA A 32 -3.84 -11.70 -5.59
N ARG A 33 -4.45 -12.48 -6.46
CA ARG A 33 -5.84 -12.29 -6.91
C ARG A 33 -6.52 -13.61 -7.30
N PRO A 34 -7.87 -13.66 -7.24
CA PRO A 34 -8.64 -14.77 -7.79
C PRO A 34 -8.32 -14.94 -9.29
N GLY A 35 -8.27 -16.17 -9.76
CA GLY A 35 -7.97 -16.48 -11.16
C GLY A 35 -6.51 -16.28 -11.58
N GLU A 36 -5.65 -15.74 -10.72
CA GLU A 36 -4.22 -15.81 -10.97
C GLU A 36 -3.79 -17.28 -11.01
N GLY A 37 -3.16 -17.69 -12.11
CA GLY A 37 -2.50 -18.97 -12.19
C GLY A 37 -1.50 -19.13 -11.03
N PRO A 38 -0.96 -20.34 -10.80
CA PRO A 38 0.05 -20.50 -9.77
C PRO A 38 1.11 -19.41 -9.95
N PRO A 39 1.54 -18.71 -8.88
CA PRO A 39 2.46 -17.61 -9.01
C PRO A 39 3.75 -18.12 -9.67
N GLY A 40 4.03 -17.64 -10.88
CA GLY A 40 5.22 -18.06 -11.59
C GLY A 40 5.38 -17.41 -12.96
N ARG A 41 6.60 -17.18 -13.35
CA ARG A 41 6.96 -16.84 -14.71
C ARG A 41 7.18 -18.16 -15.46
N LYS A 42 6.47 -18.40 -16.57
CA LYS A 42 6.55 -19.63 -17.36
C LYS A 42 6.25 -20.92 -16.54
N GLY A 43 5.16 -20.93 -15.77
CA GLY A 43 4.72 -22.10 -15.02
C GLY A 43 5.52 -22.41 -13.75
N LYS A 44 6.54 -21.62 -13.40
CA LYS A 44 7.25 -21.76 -12.12
C LYS A 44 6.58 -20.89 -11.06
N THR A 45 6.13 -21.50 -9.98
CA THR A 45 5.56 -20.82 -8.82
C THR A 45 6.58 -19.87 -8.19
N ARG A 46 6.37 -18.56 -8.29
CA ARG A 46 7.14 -17.58 -7.52
C ARG A 46 6.53 -17.47 -6.14
N VAL A 47 7.07 -18.22 -5.20
CA VAL A 47 6.75 -18.04 -3.80
C VAL A 47 7.26 -16.67 -3.36
N ARG A 48 6.41 -15.88 -2.71
CA ARG A 48 6.80 -14.57 -2.20
C ARG A 48 7.75 -14.73 -1.04
N ARG A 49 8.76 -13.88 -1.01
CA ARG A 49 9.74 -13.84 0.06
C ARG A 49 9.35 -12.78 1.06
N TRP A 50 9.20 -13.20 2.29
CA TRP A 50 9.08 -12.33 3.44
C TRP A 50 10.37 -12.42 4.25
N ALA A 51 10.77 -11.37 4.92
CA ALA A 51 11.89 -11.48 5.82
C ALA A 51 11.57 -10.82 7.17
N ILE A 52 12.08 -11.43 8.21
CA ILE A 52 12.07 -10.94 9.58
C ILE A 52 13.52 -10.97 10.01
N GLU A 53 14.08 -9.80 10.29
CA GLU A 53 15.50 -9.61 10.49
C GLU A 53 16.32 -10.24 9.33
N ASP A 54 17.24 -11.12 9.61
CA ASP A 54 18.07 -11.82 8.62
C ASP A 54 17.41 -13.07 8.02
N LYS A 55 16.23 -13.46 8.52
CA LYS A 55 15.58 -14.70 8.13
C LYS A 55 14.59 -14.49 6.99
N VAL A 56 14.92 -15.03 5.81
CA VAL A 56 13.99 -15.09 4.68
C VAL A 56 13.04 -16.27 4.83
N ILE A 57 11.74 -16.00 4.73
CA ILE A 57 10.65 -16.98 4.83
C ILE A 57 9.95 -17.04 3.48
N MET A 58 9.91 -18.24 2.89
CA MET A 58 9.21 -18.48 1.63
C MET A 58 7.75 -18.81 1.90
N GLY A 59 6.83 -18.06 1.27
CA GLY A 59 5.39 -18.30 1.45
C GLY A 59 4.91 -17.99 2.86
N TYR A 60 5.40 -16.91 3.43
CA TYR A 60 5.01 -16.46 4.77
C TYR A 60 3.50 -16.31 4.89
N THR A 61 2.96 -16.95 5.92
CA THR A 61 1.58 -16.79 6.37
C THR A 61 1.63 -16.34 7.83
N SER A 62 1.01 -15.19 8.12
CA SER A 62 0.95 -14.70 9.49
C SER A 62 0.12 -15.63 10.39
N PRO A 63 0.51 -15.86 11.64
CA PRO A 63 -0.33 -16.51 12.63
C PRO A 63 -1.54 -15.65 13.01
N ASP A 64 -1.46 -14.34 12.83
CA ASP A 64 -2.56 -13.42 13.08
C ASP A 64 -3.59 -13.48 11.97
N LYS A 65 -4.84 -13.82 12.33
CA LYS A 65 -5.98 -13.89 11.40
C LYS A 65 -6.44 -12.50 10.89
N LYS A 66 -6.06 -11.43 11.60
CA LYS A 66 -6.35 -10.04 11.22
C LYS A 66 -5.17 -9.39 10.50
N PHE A 67 -4.23 -10.18 10.02
CA PHE A 67 -3.06 -9.67 9.32
C PHE A 67 -3.43 -8.87 8.07
N TYR A 68 -2.89 -7.68 7.96
CA TYR A 68 -2.89 -6.86 6.77
C TYR A 68 -1.54 -6.13 6.66
N HIS A 69 -0.92 -6.11 5.48
CA HIS A 69 0.44 -5.61 5.28
C HIS A 69 0.69 -4.25 5.93
N THR A 70 -0.17 -3.28 5.63
CA THR A 70 -0.02 -1.90 6.10
C THR A 70 -0.03 -1.82 7.63
N ASP A 71 -0.96 -2.56 8.24
CA ASP A 71 -1.08 -2.63 9.71
C ASP A 71 0.17 -3.29 10.30
N ALA A 72 0.55 -4.45 9.78
CA ALA A 72 1.68 -5.23 10.27
C ALA A 72 3.02 -4.47 10.18
N PHE A 73 3.23 -3.67 9.13
CA PHE A 73 4.42 -2.83 9.01
C PHE A 73 4.45 -1.74 10.08
N THR A 74 3.30 -1.12 10.33
CA THR A 74 3.18 -0.06 11.34
C THR A 74 3.30 -0.63 12.75
N ASP A 75 2.67 -1.78 13.03
CA ASP A 75 2.78 -2.46 14.32
C ASP A 75 4.23 -2.79 14.64
N TYR A 76 4.93 -3.39 13.68
CA TYR A 76 6.35 -3.68 13.84
C TYR A 76 7.19 -2.41 14.08
N ALA A 77 6.93 -1.33 13.34
CA ALA A 77 7.64 -0.07 13.52
C ALA A 77 7.40 0.52 14.92
N ILE A 78 6.15 0.50 15.41
CA ILE A 78 5.80 0.98 16.76
C ILE A 78 6.49 0.14 17.84
N ASP A 79 6.47 -1.19 17.70
CA ASP A 79 7.17 -2.10 18.62
C ASP A 79 8.67 -1.79 18.69
N ARG A 80 9.30 -1.49 17.53
CA ARG A 80 10.75 -1.14 17.53
C ARG A 80 10.99 0.22 18.17
N LEU A 81 10.13 1.21 17.95
CA LEU A 81 10.23 2.50 18.65
C LEU A 81 10.14 2.32 20.18
N ASP A 82 9.24 1.44 20.65
CA ASP A 82 9.14 1.12 22.07
C ASP A 82 10.41 0.42 22.64
N GLU A 83 11.05 -0.42 21.86
CA GLU A 83 12.33 -1.02 22.27
C GLU A 83 13.44 0.03 22.40
N TYR A 84 13.50 0.98 21.47
CA TYR A 84 14.58 1.98 21.42
C TYR A 84 14.35 3.21 22.29
N LYS A 85 13.16 3.41 22.86
CA LYS A 85 12.83 4.60 23.67
C LYS A 85 13.78 4.91 24.83
N ASN A 86 14.47 3.90 25.36
CA ASN A 86 15.43 4.05 26.46
C ASN A 86 16.89 4.10 25.98
N GLU A 87 17.11 3.97 24.68
CA GLU A 87 18.44 4.10 24.09
C GLU A 87 18.69 5.57 23.76
N ASN A 88 19.58 6.24 24.46
CA ASN A 88 19.95 7.64 24.17
C ASN A 88 20.77 7.74 22.87
N LYS A 89 20.15 7.35 21.74
CA LYS A 89 20.75 7.35 20.41
C LYS A 89 19.71 7.80 19.36
N PRO A 90 20.13 8.57 18.36
CA PRO A 90 19.26 8.86 17.22
C PRO A 90 18.93 7.58 16.44
N PHE A 91 17.74 7.52 15.86
CA PHE A 91 17.33 6.40 15.01
C PHE A 91 16.95 6.86 13.60
N VAL A 92 16.96 5.93 12.65
CA VAL A 92 16.43 6.10 11.30
C VAL A 92 15.38 5.02 11.07
N LEU A 93 14.14 5.44 10.84
CA LEU A 93 13.04 4.56 10.47
C LEU A 93 12.68 4.77 9.00
N TYR A 94 12.86 3.73 8.19
CA TYR A 94 12.42 3.70 6.79
C TYR A 94 11.22 2.75 6.66
N LEU A 95 10.02 3.31 6.44
CA LEU A 95 8.76 2.58 6.38
C LEU A 95 8.09 2.71 5.00
N PRO A 96 8.57 1.98 3.98
CA PRO A 96 8.00 2.02 2.64
C PRO A 96 6.79 1.09 2.53
N TYR A 97 5.60 1.63 2.66
CA TYR A 97 4.37 0.86 2.48
C TYR A 97 4.27 0.31 1.05
N THR A 98 3.73 -0.92 0.93
CA THR A 98 3.42 -1.50 -0.39
C THR A 98 2.12 -0.97 -0.97
N ALA A 99 1.20 -0.47 -0.14
CA ALA A 99 -0.02 0.20 -0.56
C ALA A 99 0.30 1.54 -1.25
N PRO A 100 -0.45 1.93 -2.28
CA PRO A 100 -1.59 1.25 -2.89
C PRO A 100 -1.23 0.40 -4.12
N HIS A 101 -0.06 -0.26 -4.14
CA HIS A 101 0.35 -1.09 -5.25
C HIS A 101 -0.61 -2.27 -5.46
N TYR A 102 -0.85 -2.61 -6.70
CA TYR A 102 -1.62 -3.80 -7.08
C TYR A 102 -0.99 -5.11 -6.51
N PRO A 103 -1.81 -6.08 -6.03
CA PRO A 103 -3.26 -6.23 -6.12
C PRO A 103 -4.01 -5.30 -5.17
N LEU A 104 -5.22 -4.86 -5.59
CA LEU A 104 -6.07 -4.01 -4.78
C LEU A 104 -6.80 -4.85 -3.74
N HIS A 105 -6.38 -4.74 -2.51
CA HIS A 105 -6.98 -5.41 -1.35
C HIS A 105 -7.13 -4.40 -0.22
N ALA A 106 -8.32 -4.29 0.36
CA ALA A 106 -8.58 -3.44 1.52
C ALA A 106 -9.65 -4.07 2.43
N TRP A 107 -9.74 -3.58 3.64
CA TRP A 107 -10.79 -3.99 4.57
C TRP A 107 -12.17 -3.54 4.06
N PRO A 108 -13.22 -4.37 4.23
CA PRO A 108 -14.57 -4.01 3.77
C PRO A 108 -15.09 -2.69 4.34
N GLU A 109 -14.81 -2.41 5.61
CA GLU A 109 -15.20 -1.17 6.30
C GLU A 109 -14.51 0.07 5.69
N ASP A 110 -13.27 -0.05 5.24
CA ASP A 110 -12.56 1.04 4.57
C ASP A 110 -13.09 1.23 3.15
N ILE A 111 -13.39 0.14 2.43
CA ILE A 111 -13.99 0.19 1.09
C ILE A 111 -15.36 0.90 1.14
N ALA A 112 -16.18 0.59 2.15
CA ALA A 112 -17.52 1.16 2.30
C ALA A 112 -17.52 2.69 2.38
N LYS A 113 -16.46 3.31 2.91
CA LYS A 113 -16.30 4.77 2.98
C LYS A 113 -16.24 5.43 1.59
N TYR A 114 -15.84 4.68 0.57
CA TYR A 114 -15.52 5.19 -0.76
C TYR A 114 -16.45 4.70 -1.87
N ARG A 115 -17.26 3.66 -1.61
CA ARG A 115 -18.24 3.18 -2.60
C ARG A 115 -19.20 4.28 -3.04
N GLY A 116 -19.41 4.35 -4.35
CA GLY A 116 -20.29 5.33 -4.99
C GLY A 116 -19.64 6.70 -5.26
N LYS A 117 -18.49 7.04 -4.60
CA LYS A 117 -17.84 8.35 -4.78
C LYS A 117 -17.23 8.54 -6.17
N TYR A 118 -16.92 7.47 -6.88
CA TYR A 118 -16.28 7.50 -8.19
C TYR A 118 -17.26 7.34 -9.35
N LYS A 119 -18.55 7.18 -9.07
CA LYS A 119 -19.61 7.08 -10.10
C LYS A 119 -19.77 8.33 -10.96
N ILE A 120 -19.25 9.47 -10.53
CA ILE A 120 -19.19 10.67 -11.37
C ILE A 120 -18.24 10.51 -12.57
N GLY A 121 -17.42 9.47 -12.58
CA GLY A 121 -16.52 9.10 -13.67
C GLY A 121 -15.14 9.75 -13.61
N TRP A 122 -14.17 9.06 -14.19
CA TRP A 122 -12.77 9.49 -14.18
C TRP A 122 -12.52 10.78 -14.94
N ASP A 123 -13.31 11.09 -15.97
CA ASP A 123 -13.17 12.34 -16.74
C ASP A 123 -13.45 13.54 -15.84
N LYS A 124 -14.58 13.55 -15.14
CA LYS A 124 -14.95 14.63 -14.21
C LYS A 124 -14.01 14.71 -13.00
N ILE A 125 -13.59 13.57 -12.44
CA ILE A 125 -12.62 13.54 -11.34
C ILE A 125 -11.29 14.15 -11.78
N ARG A 126 -10.84 13.84 -12.99
CA ARG A 126 -9.61 14.37 -13.57
C ARG A 126 -9.68 15.87 -13.79
N GLU A 127 -10.79 16.38 -14.31
CA GLU A 127 -11.04 17.81 -14.47
C GLU A 127 -11.06 18.55 -13.13
N GLN A 128 -11.81 18.03 -12.16
CA GLN A 128 -11.89 18.60 -10.80
C GLN A 128 -10.53 18.65 -10.12
N ARG A 129 -9.74 17.57 -10.24
CA ARG A 129 -8.38 17.53 -9.70
C ARG A 129 -7.48 18.56 -10.36
N PHE A 130 -7.51 18.66 -11.68
CA PHE A 130 -6.74 19.62 -12.43
C PHE A 130 -7.08 21.06 -12.03
N LYS A 131 -8.37 21.39 -11.96
CA LYS A 131 -8.84 22.69 -11.49
C LYS A 131 -8.33 23.00 -10.09
N ARG A 132 -8.47 22.07 -9.15
CA ARG A 132 -8.01 22.25 -7.77
C ARG A 132 -6.50 22.43 -7.66
N MET A 133 -5.72 21.70 -8.46
CA MET A 133 -4.26 21.85 -8.48
C MET A 133 -3.83 23.23 -8.98
N ASN A 134 -4.53 23.79 -9.98
CA ASN A 134 -4.33 25.18 -10.43
C ASN A 134 -4.68 26.18 -9.33
N GLU A 135 -5.85 26.03 -8.69
CA GLU A 135 -6.29 26.91 -7.60
C GLU A 135 -5.33 26.92 -6.41
N MET A 136 -4.69 25.78 -6.13
CA MET A 136 -3.70 25.61 -5.07
C MET A 136 -2.28 26.09 -5.48
N GLY A 137 -2.07 26.48 -6.74
CA GLY A 137 -0.76 26.83 -7.25
C GLY A 137 0.24 25.69 -7.38
N ILE A 138 -0.24 24.42 -7.35
CA ILE A 138 0.62 23.22 -7.49
C ILE A 138 1.12 23.10 -8.93
N ILE A 139 0.29 23.49 -9.90
CA ILE A 139 0.65 23.55 -11.32
C ILE A 139 0.53 24.98 -11.81
N GLY A 140 1.41 25.34 -12.76
CA GLY A 140 1.42 26.70 -13.31
C GLY A 140 0.24 26.98 -14.25
N PRO A 141 -0.06 28.27 -14.51
CA PRO A 141 -1.23 28.66 -15.30
C PRO A 141 -1.19 28.23 -16.78
N ASN A 142 0.00 27.90 -17.28
CA ASN A 142 0.20 27.47 -18.67
C ASN A 142 0.11 25.95 -18.86
N HIS A 143 -0.24 25.20 -17.80
CA HIS A 143 -0.44 23.76 -17.94
C HIS A 143 -1.83 23.49 -18.50
N GLU A 144 -1.88 22.58 -19.44
CA GLU A 144 -3.13 22.09 -20.02
C GLU A 144 -3.38 20.64 -19.61
N LEU A 145 -4.66 20.30 -19.52
CA LEU A 145 -5.06 18.91 -19.29
C LEU A 145 -4.78 18.09 -20.54
N THR A 146 -3.89 17.11 -20.44
CA THR A 146 -3.56 16.25 -21.60
C THR A 146 -4.80 15.57 -22.16
N PRO A 147 -4.85 15.23 -23.48
CA PRO A 147 -5.94 14.45 -24.04
C PRO A 147 -6.16 13.14 -23.27
N ARG A 148 -7.41 12.68 -23.22
CA ARG A 148 -7.76 11.41 -22.61
C ARG A 148 -7.15 10.25 -23.41
N ALA A 149 -6.51 9.31 -22.72
CA ALA A 149 -5.94 8.11 -23.31
C ALA A 149 -6.82 6.85 -23.10
N SER A 150 -7.87 6.97 -22.30
CA SER A 150 -8.79 5.87 -21.98
C SER A 150 -10.14 6.02 -22.67
N LYS A 151 -10.97 4.98 -22.62
CA LYS A 151 -12.38 5.04 -23.04
C LYS A 151 -13.12 6.12 -22.22
N ALA A 152 -14.09 6.80 -22.81
CA ALA A 152 -14.92 7.75 -22.09
C ALA A 152 -15.73 7.05 -21.01
N TRP A 153 -15.99 7.72 -19.90
CA TRP A 153 -16.82 7.15 -18.83
C TRP A 153 -18.25 6.86 -19.31
N GLU A 154 -18.79 7.76 -20.13
CA GLU A 154 -20.15 7.63 -20.68
C GLU A 154 -20.31 6.45 -21.65
N ASP A 155 -19.21 5.95 -22.22
CA ASP A 155 -19.21 4.77 -23.10
C ASP A 155 -19.26 3.43 -22.35
N LEU A 156 -19.20 3.45 -21.02
CA LEU A 156 -19.28 2.27 -20.18
C LEU A 156 -20.75 1.93 -19.86
N SER A 157 -21.07 0.63 -19.81
CA SER A 157 -22.35 0.19 -19.23
C SER A 157 -22.40 0.49 -17.73
N GLU A 158 -23.60 0.56 -17.16
CA GLU A 158 -23.79 0.76 -15.71
C GLU A 158 -23.03 -0.28 -14.88
N GLU A 159 -23.02 -1.55 -15.32
CA GLU A 159 -22.26 -2.63 -14.67
C GLU A 159 -20.74 -2.37 -14.71
N GLN A 160 -20.25 -1.89 -15.86
CA GLN A 160 -18.83 -1.53 -15.99
C GLN A 160 -18.49 -0.32 -15.10
N GLN A 161 -19.35 0.70 -15.07
CA GLN A 161 -19.17 1.87 -14.20
C GLN A 161 -19.17 1.47 -12.73
N ASP A 162 -20.04 0.56 -12.31
CA ASP A 162 -20.06 0.06 -10.93
C ASP A 162 -18.78 -0.73 -10.58
N ALA A 163 -18.29 -1.54 -11.51
CA ALA A 163 -17.04 -2.27 -11.34
C ALA A 163 -15.82 -1.33 -11.23
N GLU A 164 -15.77 -0.26 -12.00
CA GLU A 164 -14.70 0.74 -11.94
C GLU A 164 -14.79 1.59 -10.65
N ASP A 165 -16.01 1.96 -10.22
CA ASP A 165 -16.21 2.60 -8.91
C ASP A 165 -15.70 1.71 -7.76
N LEU A 166 -16.00 0.41 -7.81
CA LEU A 166 -15.49 -0.53 -6.81
C LEU A 166 -13.95 -0.58 -6.80
N LYS A 167 -13.30 -0.67 -7.97
CA LYS A 167 -11.84 -0.68 -8.06
C LYS A 167 -11.23 0.59 -7.44
N MET A 168 -11.81 1.74 -7.75
CA MET A 168 -11.36 3.01 -7.19
C MET A 168 -11.65 3.12 -5.69
N ALA A 169 -12.78 2.60 -5.22
CA ALA A 169 -13.10 2.55 -3.80
C ALA A 169 -12.08 1.70 -3.03
N VAL A 170 -11.69 0.53 -3.56
CA VAL A 170 -10.64 -0.31 -2.94
C VAL A 170 -9.30 0.40 -2.94
N TYR A 171 -8.93 1.05 -4.05
CA TYR A 171 -7.68 1.82 -4.14
C TYR A 171 -7.62 2.95 -3.10
N ALA A 172 -8.71 3.73 -2.97
CA ALA A 172 -8.82 4.80 -1.99
C ALA A 172 -8.78 4.27 -0.55
N ALA A 173 -9.44 3.13 -0.30
CA ALA A 173 -9.42 2.47 1.00
C ALA A 173 -8.01 2.01 1.41
N MET A 174 -7.19 1.57 0.45
CA MET A 174 -5.79 1.24 0.73
C MET A 174 -4.98 2.47 1.17
N ILE A 175 -5.25 3.63 0.56
CA ILE A 175 -4.59 4.91 0.92
C ILE A 175 -5.10 5.38 2.30
N ASP A 176 -6.41 5.31 2.53
CA ASP A 176 -7.01 5.65 3.83
C ASP A 176 -6.41 4.79 4.96
N ARG A 177 -6.18 3.50 4.71
CA ARG A 177 -5.52 2.64 5.69
C ARG A 177 -4.08 3.04 5.98
N VAL A 178 -3.33 3.51 4.97
CA VAL A 178 -1.99 4.09 5.19
C VAL A 178 -2.10 5.34 6.06
N ASP A 179 -3.05 6.24 5.81
CA ASP A 179 -3.24 7.45 6.59
C ASP A 179 -3.57 7.15 8.06
N GLN A 180 -4.49 6.21 8.31
CA GLN A 180 -4.80 5.73 9.68
C GLN A 180 -3.55 5.20 10.39
N ASN A 181 -2.72 4.45 9.70
CA ASN A 181 -1.48 3.89 10.25
C ASN A 181 -0.41 4.96 10.48
N LEU A 182 -0.30 5.95 9.60
CA LEU A 182 0.56 7.11 9.83
C LEU A 182 0.12 7.90 11.06
N GLY A 183 -1.18 8.06 11.28
CA GLY A 183 -1.71 8.66 12.49
C GLY A 183 -1.26 7.93 13.77
N ARG A 184 -1.29 6.60 13.76
CA ARG A 184 -0.81 5.76 14.86
C ARG A 184 0.69 5.93 15.09
N LEU A 185 1.48 5.90 14.01
CA LEU A 185 2.92 6.07 14.07
C LEU A 185 3.30 7.47 14.62
N PHE A 186 2.67 8.52 14.10
CA PHE A 186 2.94 9.89 14.58
C PHE A 186 2.53 10.10 16.03
N ALA A 187 1.44 9.45 16.48
CA ALA A 187 1.08 9.46 17.89
C ALA A 187 2.18 8.84 18.75
N LYS A 188 2.77 7.71 18.29
CA LYS A 188 3.88 7.06 19.00
C LYS A 188 5.14 7.92 19.03
N VAL A 189 5.54 8.53 17.92
CA VAL A 189 6.70 9.42 17.87
C VAL A 189 6.55 10.62 18.80
N LYS A 190 5.35 11.20 18.88
CA LYS A 190 5.03 12.28 19.84
C LYS A 190 5.08 11.82 21.30
N GLU A 191 4.58 10.61 21.59
CA GLU A 191 4.65 10.01 22.93
C GLU A 191 6.11 9.86 23.40
N LEU A 192 7.03 9.61 22.47
CA LEU A 192 8.45 9.45 22.74
C LEU A 192 9.23 10.79 22.79
N ASP A 193 8.56 11.92 22.57
CA ASP A 193 9.16 13.26 22.48
C ASP A 193 10.20 13.41 21.35
N GLU A 194 10.03 12.62 20.28
CA GLU A 194 10.92 12.57 19.09
C GLU A 194 10.32 13.28 17.86
N TRP A 195 9.41 14.23 18.07
CA TRP A 195 8.68 14.93 16.99
C TRP A 195 9.36 16.24 16.62
#